data_93ed3ef5d16c7a0714363c5547694c86
#
_entry.id   93ed3ef5d16c7a0714363c5547694c86
#
_cell.length_a   1.000
_cell.length_b   1.000
_cell.length_c   1.000
_cell.angle_alpha   90.00
_cell.angle_beta   90.00
_cell.angle_gamma   90.00
#
_symmetry.space_group_name_H-M   'P 1'
#
loop_
_entity.id
_entity.type
_entity.pdbx_description
1 polymer ?
#
loop_
_entity_poly.entity_id
_entity_poly.type
_entity_poly.pdbx_seq_one_letter_code
_entity_poly.pdbx_strand_id
1 'polypeptide(L)'
;MKKLSKEFYLNPSVTEISRQLLGKVLCTQVDGEFTSGRIVEVEAYSGRDDKACHANNNRRTKRTEIMYSAGGVAYVYLIYGMYNLFNVVSNQQDRADAVLIRALEPIAGLEIMMERMKVKTAKKITAGPGKLSRAMGITKNLYGADLVGNDIWIADDGIEFNQQQIIETSRIGVEYAEEDALKPWRFYIDGNPFVSRIKSFS
;
A
#
# COMPACT_ATOMS: atom_id res chain seq x y z
N MET A 1 -8.01 12.79 13.47
CA MET A 1 -7.01 11.78 13.07
C MET A 1 -5.62 12.30 13.39
N LYS A 2 -4.75 11.45 13.93
CA LYS A 2 -3.36 11.78 14.26
C LYS A 2 -2.45 11.13 13.22
N LYS A 3 -1.53 11.88 12.59
CA LYS A 3 -0.54 11.29 11.68
C LYS A 3 0.30 10.25 12.41
N LEU A 4 0.63 9.15 11.74
CA LEU A 4 1.58 8.17 12.26
C LEU A 4 2.95 8.81 12.38
N SER A 5 3.67 8.48 13.45
CA SER A 5 5.03 8.99 13.66
C SER A 5 6.04 8.23 12.80
N LYS A 6 7.25 8.77 12.66
CA LYS A 6 8.35 8.11 11.93
C LYS A 6 8.70 6.75 12.53
N GLU A 7 8.64 6.63 13.85
CA GLU A 7 8.95 5.40 14.60
C GLU A 7 8.04 4.25 14.23
N PHE A 8 6.76 4.52 13.91
CA PHE A 8 5.82 3.50 13.45
C PHE A 8 6.38 2.72 12.24
N TYR A 9 7.00 3.42 11.31
CA TYR A 9 7.51 2.84 10.07
C TYR A 9 8.84 2.09 10.25
N LEU A 10 9.51 2.20 11.40
CA LEU A 10 10.78 1.54 11.69
C LEU A 10 10.62 0.11 12.24
N ASN A 11 9.39 -0.43 12.26
CA ASN A 11 9.14 -1.80 12.70
C ASN A 11 9.99 -2.79 11.88
N PRO A 12 10.78 -3.67 12.52
CA PRO A 12 11.68 -4.61 11.85
C PRO A 12 10.95 -5.77 11.15
N SER A 13 9.68 -5.98 11.45
CA SER A 13 8.83 -7.01 10.84
C SER A 13 7.89 -6.42 9.80
N VAL A 14 8.15 -6.71 8.52
CA VAL A 14 7.30 -6.24 7.42
C VAL A 14 5.88 -6.83 7.49
N THR A 15 5.71 -8.03 8.01
CA THR A 15 4.38 -8.63 8.17
C THR A 15 3.61 -8.00 9.33
N GLU A 16 4.30 -7.65 10.40
CA GLU A 16 3.67 -6.99 11.55
C GLU A 16 3.19 -5.56 11.18
N ILE A 17 4.06 -4.76 10.56
CA ILE A 17 3.64 -3.42 10.12
C ILE A 17 2.53 -3.49 9.06
N SER A 18 2.50 -4.54 8.23
CA SER A 18 1.41 -4.76 7.28
C SER A 18 0.06 -4.93 7.99
N ARG A 19 0.02 -5.75 9.06
CA ARG A 19 -1.21 -5.89 9.88
C ARG A 19 -1.59 -4.58 10.57
N GLN A 20 -0.61 -3.86 11.14
CA GLN A 20 -0.84 -2.58 11.84
C GLN A 20 -1.31 -1.46 10.90
N LEU A 21 -1.00 -1.53 9.61
CA LEU A 21 -1.49 -0.58 8.59
C LEU A 21 -2.96 -0.81 8.24
N LEU A 22 -3.51 -2.01 8.42
CA LEU A 22 -4.94 -2.23 8.24
C LEU A 22 -5.74 -1.40 9.24
N GLY A 23 -6.78 -0.75 8.76
CA GLY A 23 -7.58 0.17 9.56
C GLY A 23 -7.06 1.60 9.61
N LYS A 24 -5.77 1.85 9.35
CA LYS A 24 -5.24 3.22 9.25
C LYS A 24 -5.75 3.93 7.99
N VAL A 25 -5.68 5.25 7.99
CA VAL A 25 -6.24 6.09 6.94
C VAL A 25 -5.13 6.67 6.08
N LEU A 26 -5.07 6.27 4.81
CA LEU A 26 -4.22 6.91 3.81
C LEU A 26 -4.87 8.22 3.37
N CYS A 27 -4.13 9.31 3.42
CA CYS A 27 -4.53 10.65 3.03
C CYS A 27 -3.63 11.19 1.93
N THR A 28 -4.18 11.93 0.99
CA THR A 28 -3.42 12.69 -0.02
C THR A 28 -3.97 14.11 -0.16
N GLN A 29 -3.05 15.06 -0.34
CA GLN A 29 -3.35 16.46 -0.72
C GLN A 29 -2.60 16.73 -2.02
N VAL A 30 -3.25 16.49 -3.15
CA VAL A 30 -2.63 16.57 -4.49
C VAL A 30 -3.40 17.56 -5.34
N ASP A 31 -2.71 18.49 -5.98
CA ASP A 31 -3.29 19.55 -6.84
C ASP A 31 -4.36 20.39 -6.12
N GLY A 32 -4.18 20.61 -4.81
CA GLY A 32 -5.15 21.34 -3.98
C GLY A 32 -6.35 20.50 -3.52
N GLU A 33 -6.45 19.25 -3.93
CA GLU A 33 -7.56 18.35 -3.63
C GLU A 33 -7.22 17.32 -2.55
N PHE A 34 -8.07 17.23 -1.54
CA PHE A 34 -7.92 16.26 -0.44
C PHE A 34 -8.74 14.99 -0.71
N THR A 35 -8.08 13.85 -0.59
CA THR A 35 -8.74 12.55 -0.58
C THR A 35 -8.23 11.67 0.54
N SER A 36 -9.09 10.80 1.10
CA SER A 36 -8.68 9.84 2.12
C SER A 36 -9.47 8.54 2.04
N GLY A 37 -8.83 7.44 2.46
CA GLY A 37 -9.46 6.13 2.52
C GLY A 37 -8.80 5.22 3.55
N ARG A 38 -9.61 4.37 4.19
CA ARG A 38 -9.15 3.36 5.15
C ARG A 38 -8.46 2.23 4.42
N ILE A 39 -7.28 1.86 4.88
CA ILE A 39 -6.52 0.73 4.34
C ILE A 39 -7.23 -0.56 4.74
N VAL A 40 -7.66 -1.34 3.76
CA VAL A 40 -8.41 -2.59 3.96
C VAL A 40 -7.73 -3.81 3.34
N GLU A 41 -6.67 -3.60 2.55
CA GLU A 41 -5.88 -4.69 1.94
C GLU A 41 -4.45 -4.22 1.69
N VAL A 42 -3.48 -5.06 2.07
CA VAL A 42 -2.04 -4.82 1.90
C VAL A 42 -1.29 -6.10 1.53
N GLU A 43 -0.06 -5.96 0.99
CA GLU A 43 0.89 -7.05 0.81
C GLU A 43 2.27 -6.66 1.34
N ALA A 44 2.91 -7.61 2.06
CA ALA A 44 4.27 -7.46 2.58
C ALA A 44 5.32 -7.93 1.56
N TYR A 45 6.47 -7.25 1.52
CA TYR A 45 7.61 -7.58 0.66
C TYR A 45 8.92 -7.35 1.42
N SER A 46 9.79 -8.38 1.50
CA SER A 46 11.10 -8.30 2.15
C SER A 46 12.23 -8.31 1.10
N GLY A 47 13.12 -7.35 1.17
CA GLY A 47 14.25 -7.27 0.22
C GLY A 47 15.34 -8.30 0.46
N ARG A 48 15.30 -9.04 1.56
CA ARG A 48 16.38 -9.97 1.95
C ARG A 48 16.21 -11.37 1.33
N ASP A 49 15.02 -11.94 1.44
CA ASP A 49 14.73 -13.36 1.26
C ASP A 49 13.35 -13.62 0.65
N ASP A 50 12.85 -12.66 -0.15
CA ASP A 50 11.55 -12.75 -0.80
C ASP A 50 11.69 -12.54 -2.32
N LYS A 51 11.60 -13.61 -3.09
CA LYS A 51 11.71 -13.60 -4.55
C LYS A 51 10.67 -12.70 -5.23
N ALA A 52 9.55 -12.40 -4.55
CA ALA A 52 8.54 -11.48 -5.05
C ALA A 52 8.94 -10.00 -4.89
N CYS A 53 9.91 -9.70 -4.03
CA CYS A 53 10.36 -8.34 -3.79
C CYS A 53 11.30 -7.83 -4.89
N HIS A 54 11.14 -6.57 -5.32
CA HIS A 54 12.05 -5.94 -6.27
C HIS A 54 13.49 -5.85 -5.78
N ALA A 55 13.70 -5.79 -4.45
CA ALA A 55 14.99 -5.74 -3.80
C ALA A 55 15.48 -7.12 -3.31
N ASN A 56 14.86 -8.22 -3.77
CA ASN A 56 15.26 -9.58 -3.37
C ASN A 56 16.78 -9.76 -3.41
N ASN A 57 17.32 -10.51 -2.44
CA ASN A 57 18.76 -10.71 -2.23
C ASN A 57 19.53 -9.39 -2.05
N ASN A 58 18.88 -8.39 -1.43
CA ASN A 58 19.43 -7.05 -1.22
C ASN A 58 19.84 -6.35 -2.54
N ARG A 59 19.15 -6.64 -3.62
CA ARG A 59 19.42 -6.05 -4.93
C ARG A 59 19.15 -4.55 -4.94
N ARG A 60 20.20 -3.74 -5.03
CA ARG A 60 20.15 -2.28 -5.02
C ARG A 60 20.33 -1.73 -6.44
N THR A 61 19.35 -1.00 -6.93
CA THR A 61 19.32 -0.41 -8.27
C THR A 61 18.68 0.99 -8.17
N LYS A 62 18.76 1.80 -9.23
CA LYS A 62 18.07 3.12 -9.27
C LYS A 62 16.57 3.00 -8.93
N ARG A 63 15.91 1.89 -9.28
CA ARG A 63 14.49 1.64 -8.97
C ARG A 63 14.26 1.30 -7.50
N THR A 64 15.14 0.49 -6.90
CA THR A 64 14.98 -0.01 -5.53
C THR A 64 15.67 0.86 -4.49
N GLU A 65 16.43 1.87 -4.90
CA GLU A 65 17.21 2.74 -4.00
C GLU A 65 16.37 3.30 -2.85
N ILE A 66 15.16 3.76 -3.15
CA ILE A 66 14.27 4.33 -2.13
C ILE A 66 13.83 3.33 -1.06
N MET A 67 13.81 2.03 -1.38
CA MET A 67 13.44 0.98 -0.42
C MET A 67 14.50 0.81 0.68
N TYR A 68 15.72 1.32 0.46
CA TYR A 68 16.80 1.31 1.44
C TYR A 68 16.83 2.53 2.36
N SER A 69 15.91 3.47 2.16
CA SER A 69 15.71 4.59 3.10
C SER A 69 15.13 4.07 4.41
N ALA A 70 15.32 4.83 5.49
CA ALA A 70 14.57 4.60 6.73
C ALA A 70 13.06 4.65 6.45
N GLY A 71 12.28 3.80 7.07
CA GLY A 71 10.85 3.65 6.88
C GLY A 71 10.07 4.98 6.95
N GLY A 72 8.88 5.01 6.35
CA GLY A 72 8.02 6.20 6.29
C GLY A 72 8.27 7.07 5.07
N VAL A 73 8.66 6.46 3.94
CA VAL A 73 8.70 7.11 2.63
C VAL A 73 7.87 6.34 1.60
N ALA A 74 7.35 7.04 0.61
CA ALA A 74 6.54 6.48 -0.46
C ALA A 74 7.42 5.84 -1.55
N TYR A 75 7.23 4.56 -1.83
CA TYR A 75 7.77 3.92 -3.01
C TYR A 75 6.68 3.75 -4.06
N VAL A 76 6.71 4.60 -5.08
CA VAL A 76 5.74 4.58 -6.18
C VAL A 76 6.42 4.13 -7.46
N TYR A 77 5.90 3.07 -8.09
CA TYR A 77 6.42 2.60 -9.37
C TYR A 77 5.31 2.34 -10.39
N LEU A 78 5.68 2.41 -11.65
CA LEU A 78 4.79 2.16 -12.78
C LEU A 78 4.83 0.68 -13.17
N ILE A 79 3.65 0.06 -13.31
CA ILE A 79 3.49 -1.30 -13.84
C ILE A 79 2.69 -1.28 -15.15
N TYR A 80 3.05 -2.13 -16.12
CA TYR A 80 2.43 -2.20 -17.44
C TYR A 80 2.35 -0.87 -18.20
N GLY A 81 3.23 0.09 -17.88
CA GLY A 81 3.26 1.41 -18.49
C GLY A 81 2.08 2.33 -18.14
N MET A 82 1.12 1.90 -17.33
CA MET A 82 -0.13 2.65 -17.10
C MET A 82 -0.59 2.79 -15.64
N TYR A 83 -0.18 1.92 -14.74
CA TYR A 83 -0.64 1.94 -13.35
C TYR A 83 0.49 2.28 -12.38
N ASN A 84 0.28 3.32 -11.58
CA ASN A 84 1.15 3.57 -10.44
C ASN A 84 0.75 2.66 -9.28
N LEU A 85 1.72 2.05 -8.62
CA LEU A 85 1.50 1.26 -7.41
C LEU A 85 2.22 1.93 -6.24
N PHE A 86 1.49 2.14 -5.15
CA PHE A 86 1.98 2.82 -3.95
C PHE A 86 2.35 1.82 -2.86
N ASN A 87 3.58 1.94 -2.39
CA ASN A 87 4.10 1.16 -1.28
C ASN A 87 4.61 2.09 -0.17
N VAL A 88 4.47 1.64 1.05
CA VAL A 88 5.08 2.20 2.25
C VAL A 88 6.42 1.51 2.47
N VAL A 89 7.52 2.24 2.40
CA VAL A 89 8.83 1.72 2.83
C VAL A 89 8.83 1.59 4.34
N SER A 90 9.31 0.47 4.85
CA SER A 90 9.37 0.19 6.29
C SER A 90 10.75 -0.30 6.71
N ASN A 91 10.93 -0.51 8.03
CA ASN A 91 12.19 -0.92 8.63
C ASN A 91 13.23 0.21 8.74
N GLN A 92 14.39 -0.11 9.29
CA GLN A 92 15.52 0.81 9.43
C GLN A 92 16.21 1.04 8.09
N GLN A 93 17.00 2.11 7.99
CA GLN A 93 17.84 2.37 6.84
C GLN A 93 18.66 1.14 6.45
N ASP A 94 18.85 0.96 5.14
CA ASP A 94 19.55 -0.18 4.51
C ASP A 94 18.84 -1.55 4.69
N ARG A 95 17.55 -1.52 5.08
CA ARG A 95 16.65 -2.69 5.13
C ARG A 95 15.49 -2.48 4.17
N ALA A 96 15.54 -3.09 2.99
CA ALA A 96 14.60 -2.83 1.89
C ALA A 96 13.29 -3.58 2.04
N ASP A 97 12.50 -3.24 3.05
CA ASP A 97 11.16 -3.78 3.26
C ASP A 97 10.10 -2.77 2.78
N ALA A 98 9.02 -3.26 2.21
CA ALA A 98 7.92 -2.42 1.74
C ALA A 98 6.56 -3.11 1.89
N VAL A 99 5.53 -2.30 2.12
CA VAL A 99 4.13 -2.73 2.18
C VAL A 99 3.36 -2.11 1.01
N LEU A 100 2.89 -2.93 0.09
CA LEU A 100 2.01 -2.48 -1.00
C LEU A 100 0.60 -2.25 -0.44
N ILE A 101 0.08 -1.05 -0.63
CA ILE A 101 -1.33 -0.75 -0.33
C ILE A 101 -2.18 -1.18 -1.53
N ARG A 102 -3.11 -2.13 -1.30
CA ARG A 102 -3.87 -2.75 -2.39
C ARG A 102 -5.29 -2.23 -2.53
N ALA A 103 -5.95 -1.94 -1.42
CA ALA A 103 -7.31 -1.43 -1.44
C ALA A 103 -7.59 -0.48 -0.28
N LEU A 104 -8.48 0.46 -0.55
CA LEU A 104 -8.98 1.43 0.43
C LEU A 104 -10.51 1.40 0.44
N GLU A 105 -11.10 1.62 1.62
CA GLU A 105 -12.47 2.05 1.78
C GLU A 105 -12.49 3.60 1.78
N PRO A 106 -13.12 4.26 0.79
CA PRO A 106 -13.14 5.72 0.71
C PRO A 106 -13.78 6.37 1.94
N ILE A 107 -13.15 7.45 2.45
CA ILE A 107 -13.66 8.23 3.59
C ILE A 107 -14.01 9.65 3.16
N ALA A 108 -13.10 10.36 2.49
CA ALA A 108 -13.33 11.73 2.02
C ALA A 108 -12.83 11.93 0.60
N GLY A 109 -13.42 12.92 -0.10
CA GLY A 109 -13.08 13.26 -1.48
C GLY A 109 -13.61 12.25 -2.52
N LEU A 110 -14.75 11.59 -2.25
CA LEU A 110 -15.30 10.57 -3.13
C LEU A 110 -15.61 11.09 -4.54
N GLU A 111 -16.12 12.32 -4.66
CA GLU A 111 -16.40 12.96 -5.95
C GLU A 111 -15.12 13.19 -6.74
N ILE A 112 -14.06 13.67 -6.09
CA ILE A 112 -12.72 13.82 -6.65
C ILE A 112 -12.18 12.49 -7.16
N MET A 113 -12.32 11.43 -6.35
CA MET A 113 -11.90 10.07 -6.75
C MET A 113 -12.67 9.60 -7.98
N MET A 114 -14.00 9.86 -8.05
CA MET A 114 -14.84 9.48 -9.20
C MET A 114 -14.44 10.23 -10.46
N GLU A 115 -14.13 11.51 -10.35
CA GLU A 115 -13.63 12.34 -11.45
C GLU A 115 -12.30 11.81 -11.99
N ARG A 116 -11.31 11.61 -11.13
CA ARG A 116 -9.99 11.03 -11.48
C ARG A 116 -10.11 9.66 -12.15
N MET A 117 -11.07 8.85 -11.71
CA MET A 117 -11.36 7.53 -12.27
C MET A 117 -12.22 7.58 -13.52
N LYS A 118 -12.86 8.71 -13.85
CA LYS A 118 -13.82 8.90 -14.95
C LYS A 118 -15.00 7.92 -14.87
N VAL A 119 -15.58 7.77 -13.68
CA VAL A 119 -16.71 6.87 -13.41
C VAL A 119 -17.87 7.61 -12.75
N LYS A 120 -19.09 7.10 -12.97
CA LYS A 120 -20.33 7.69 -12.41
C LYS A 120 -20.75 7.06 -11.07
N THR A 121 -20.09 6.01 -10.63
CA THR A 121 -20.42 5.30 -9.38
C THR A 121 -19.16 4.98 -8.60
N ALA A 122 -19.26 5.03 -7.28
CA ALA A 122 -18.15 4.75 -6.38
C ALA A 122 -17.86 3.25 -6.16
N LYS A 123 -18.65 2.36 -6.79
CA LYS A 123 -18.53 0.92 -6.56
C LYS A 123 -17.13 0.41 -6.88
N LYS A 124 -16.39 -0.06 -5.87
CA LYS A 124 -15.03 -0.62 -5.99
C LYS A 124 -14.02 0.30 -6.67
N ILE A 125 -14.19 1.61 -6.51
CA ILE A 125 -13.35 2.64 -7.11
C ILE A 125 -11.88 2.53 -6.68
N THR A 126 -11.63 2.05 -5.47
CA THR A 126 -10.32 1.88 -4.83
C THR A 126 -9.93 0.42 -4.59
N ALA A 127 -10.69 -0.52 -5.13
CA ALA A 127 -10.44 -1.96 -5.01
C ALA A 127 -9.37 -2.41 -6.03
N GLY A 128 -8.15 -2.53 -5.55
CA GLY A 128 -6.96 -2.89 -6.32
C GLY A 128 -5.94 -1.75 -6.41
N PRO A 129 -4.62 -2.07 -6.41
CA PRO A 129 -3.54 -1.11 -6.18
C PRO A 129 -3.45 0.00 -7.24
N GLY A 130 -3.67 -0.33 -8.52
CA GLY A 130 -3.68 0.67 -9.58
C GLY A 130 -4.90 1.59 -9.52
N LYS A 131 -6.08 1.07 -9.12
CA LYS A 131 -7.29 1.87 -8.96
C LYS A 131 -7.16 2.84 -7.81
N LEU A 132 -6.71 2.35 -6.64
CA LEU A 132 -6.54 3.23 -5.48
C LEU A 132 -5.54 4.35 -5.77
N SER A 133 -4.39 4.05 -6.41
CA SER A 133 -3.40 5.09 -6.72
C SER A 133 -4.01 6.16 -7.62
N ARG A 134 -4.75 5.77 -8.66
CA ARG A 134 -5.43 6.73 -9.55
C ARG A 134 -6.51 7.54 -8.82
N ALA A 135 -7.36 6.89 -8.03
CA ALA A 135 -8.40 7.55 -7.25
C ALA A 135 -7.84 8.56 -6.26
N MET A 136 -6.73 8.21 -5.59
CA MET A 136 -6.03 9.06 -4.63
C MET A 136 -5.11 10.13 -5.26
N GLY A 137 -4.97 10.16 -6.60
CA GLY A 137 -4.04 11.06 -7.28
C GLY A 137 -2.56 10.70 -7.10
N ILE A 138 -2.26 9.46 -6.71
CA ILE A 138 -0.90 9.00 -6.47
C ILE A 138 -0.21 8.69 -7.80
N THR A 139 0.83 9.45 -8.11
CA THR A 139 1.67 9.29 -9.30
C THR A 139 3.14 9.19 -8.92
N LYS A 140 4.02 9.02 -9.91
CA LYS A 140 5.48 9.05 -9.70
C LYS A 140 5.99 10.33 -9.05
N ASN A 141 5.24 11.42 -9.09
CA ASN A 141 5.62 12.68 -8.43
C ASN A 141 5.71 12.53 -6.90
N LEU A 142 5.03 11.53 -6.34
CA LEU A 142 5.09 11.19 -4.92
C LEU A 142 6.17 10.13 -4.60
N TYR A 143 7.01 9.72 -5.57
CA TYR A 143 8.14 8.84 -5.30
C TYR A 143 9.12 9.50 -4.32
N GLY A 144 9.40 8.85 -3.21
CA GLY A 144 10.26 9.37 -2.15
C GLY A 144 9.59 10.39 -1.22
N ALA A 145 8.30 10.69 -1.40
CA ALA A 145 7.58 11.58 -0.49
C ALA A 145 7.58 11.04 0.94
N ASP A 146 7.77 11.94 1.92
CA ASP A 146 7.75 11.60 3.34
C ASP A 146 6.29 11.38 3.81
N LEU A 147 6.03 10.23 4.42
CA LEU A 147 4.69 9.85 4.93
C LEU A 147 4.31 10.51 6.26
N VAL A 148 5.18 11.38 6.80
CA VAL A 148 4.83 12.32 7.87
C VAL A 148 4.66 13.75 7.35
N GLY A 149 4.84 13.95 6.02
CA GLY A 149 4.65 15.21 5.31
C GLY A 149 3.19 15.62 5.12
N ASN A 150 2.93 16.45 4.10
CA ASN A 150 1.60 17.02 3.85
C ASN A 150 0.98 16.61 2.50
N ASP A 151 1.77 16.06 1.57
CA ASP A 151 1.25 15.66 0.25
C ASP A 151 0.62 14.27 0.27
N ILE A 152 1.25 13.36 1.03
CA ILE A 152 0.77 12.00 1.28
C ILE A 152 1.17 11.60 2.69
N TRP A 153 0.24 11.07 3.47
CA TRP A 153 0.53 10.60 4.83
C TRP A 153 -0.45 9.50 5.26
N ILE A 154 -0.11 8.78 6.32
CA ILE A 154 -1.01 7.83 6.95
C ILE A 154 -1.35 8.34 8.36
N ALA A 155 -2.64 8.25 8.71
CA ALA A 155 -3.15 8.72 9.99
C ALA A 155 -3.90 7.60 10.72
N ASP A 156 -4.01 7.76 12.03
CA ASP A 156 -4.79 6.93 12.93
C ASP A 156 -6.04 7.70 13.39
N ASP A 157 -7.19 7.10 13.26
CA ASP A 157 -8.46 7.60 13.77
C ASP A 157 -9.02 6.77 14.95
N GLY A 158 -8.21 5.82 15.45
CA GLY A 158 -8.54 4.97 16.59
C GLY A 158 -9.38 3.74 16.24
N ILE A 159 -9.66 3.49 14.95
CA ILE A 159 -10.35 2.26 14.54
C ILE A 159 -9.31 1.14 14.42
N GLU A 160 -9.53 0.06 15.15
CA GLU A 160 -8.68 -1.13 15.15
C GLU A 160 -9.48 -2.36 14.75
N PHE A 161 -8.83 -3.29 14.08
CA PHE A 161 -9.36 -4.61 13.75
C PHE A 161 -8.63 -5.67 14.56
N ASN A 162 -9.37 -6.56 15.18
CA ASN A 162 -8.77 -7.68 15.90
C ASN A 162 -8.26 -8.75 14.90
N GLN A 163 -7.43 -9.65 15.40
CA GLN A 163 -6.79 -10.68 14.57
C GLN A 163 -7.79 -11.59 13.85
N GLN A 164 -8.98 -11.82 14.41
CA GLN A 164 -10.03 -12.65 13.80
C GLN A 164 -10.70 -11.99 12.60
N GLN A 165 -10.61 -10.66 12.49
CA GLN A 165 -11.14 -9.87 11.37
C GLN A 165 -10.12 -9.69 10.24
N ILE A 166 -8.89 -10.16 10.41
CA ILE A 166 -7.82 -10.07 9.42
C ILE A 166 -7.60 -11.43 8.80
N ILE A 167 -7.78 -11.50 7.48
CA ILE A 167 -7.46 -12.71 6.71
C ILE A 167 -6.04 -12.61 6.18
N GLU A 168 -5.28 -13.68 6.35
CA GLU A 168 -3.93 -13.87 5.84
C GLU A 168 -3.96 -14.89 4.70
N THR A 169 -3.40 -14.55 3.55
CA THR A 169 -3.39 -15.42 2.37
C THR A 169 -2.21 -15.11 1.45
N SER A 170 -2.03 -15.89 0.41
CA SER A 170 -1.00 -15.62 -0.61
C SER A 170 -1.23 -14.30 -1.34
N ARG A 171 -0.13 -13.70 -1.78
CA ARG A 171 -0.11 -12.46 -2.57
C ARG A 171 -0.64 -12.69 -3.98
N ILE A 172 -1.00 -11.61 -4.67
CA ILE A 172 -1.58 -11.66 -6.01
C ILE A 172 -0.58 -11.21 -7.05
N GLY A 173 -0.41 -12.01 -8.13
CA GLY A 173 0.44 -11.66 -9.27
C GLY A 173 1.94 -11.81 -9.00
N VAL A 174 2.30 -12.75 -8.12
CA VAL A 174 3.69 -13.04 -7.74
C VAL A 174 4.07 -14.50 -8.01
N GLU A 175 3.38 -15.17 -8.92
CA GLU A 175 3.57 -16.58 -9.25
C GLU A 175 5.01 -16.90 -9.67
N TYR A 176 5.72 -15.91 -10.23
CA TYR A 176 7.13 -15.99 -10.60
C TYR A 176 8.09 -16.15 -9.41
N ALA A 177 7.60 -15.93 -8.19
CA ALA A 177 8.39 -16.00 -6.95
C ALA A 177 8.48 -17.43 -6.39
N GLU A 178 8.02 -18.44 -7.14
CA GLU A 178 8.10 -19.87 -6.77
C GLU A 178 7.50 -20.14 -5.37
N GLU A 179 8.26 -20.76 -4.46
CA GLU A 179 7.83 -21.06 -3.08
C GLU A 179 7.42 -19.80 -2.29
N ASP A 180 8.04 -18.65 -2.56
CA ASP A 180 7.70 -17.40 -1.87
C ASP A 180 6.33 -16.85 -2.29
N ALA A 181 5.79 -17.26 -3.42
CA ALA A 181 4.42 -16.93 -3.84
C ALA A 181 3.38 -17.50 -2.86
N LEU A 182 3.70 -18.60 -2.17
CA LEU A 182 2.82 -19.27 -1.21
C LEU A 182 2.84 -18.62 0.19
N LYS A 183 3.80 -17.72 0.48
CA LYS A 183 3.83 -17.03 1.77
C LYS A 183 2.51 -16.30 2.01
N PRO A 184 1.89 -16.42 3.22
CA PRO A 184 0.62 -15.76 3.55
C PRO A 184 0.83 -14.26 3.86
N TRP A 185 1.43 -13.54 2.94
CA TRP A 185 1.88 -12.15 3.11
C TRP A 185 0.96 -11.12 2.46
N ARG A 186 -0.28 -11.50 2.20
CA ARG A 186 -1.37 -10.60 1.87
C ARG A 186 -2.37 -10.61 3.02
N PHE A 187 -2.69 -9.43 3.51
CA PHE A 187 -3.57 -9.20 4.66
C PHE A 187 -4.74 -8.32 4.23
N TYR A 188 -5.94 -8.67 4.65
CA TYR A 188 -7.13 -7.85 4.37
C TYR A 188 -8.20 -8.01 5.43
N ILE A 189 -9.10 -7.01 5.52
CA ILE A 189 -10.24 -7.02 6.43
C ILE A 189 -11.33 -7.92 5.86
N ASP A 190 -11.73 -8.93 6.63
CA ASP A 190 -12.78 -9.87 6.24
C ASP A 190 -14.12 -9.16 5.98
N GLY A 191 -14.82 -9.59 4.93
CA GLY A 191 -16.11 -9.05 4.56
C GLY A 191 -16.11 -7.62 4.01
N ASN A 192 -14.98 -6.91 3.98
CA ASN A 192 -14.96 -5.53 3.47
C ASN A 192 -15.20 -5.50 1.95
N PRO A 193 -16.18 -4.70 1.46
CA PRO A 193 -16.60 -4.71 0.05
C PRO A 193 -15.55 -4.14 -0.91
N PHE A 194 -14.53 -3.40 -0.41
CA PHE A 194 -13.47 -2.80 -1.21
C PHE A 194 -12.25 -3.70 -1.40
N VAL A 195 -12.13 -4.82 -0.68
CA VAL A 195 -11.06 -5.79 -0.88
C VAL A 195 -11.03 -6.24 -2.35
N SER A 196 -9.84 -6.29 -2.95
CA SER A 196 -9.68 -6.64 -4.35
C SER A 196 -10.05 -8.11 -4.59
N ARG A 197 -10.84 -8.37 -5.63
CA ARG A 197 -11.15 -9.75 -6.03
C ARG A 197 -9.97 -10.35 -6.78
N ILE A 198 -9.58 -11.57 -6.43
CA ILE A 198 -8.77 -12.41 -7.30
C ILE A 198 -9.65 -12.73 -8.51
N LYS A 199 -9.21 -12.37 -9.73
CA LYS A 199 -9.82 -12.95 -10.92
C LYS A 199 -9.40 -14.42 -10.95
N SER A 200 -10.31 -15.33 -10.66
CA SER A 200 -10.12 -16.72 -11.07
C SER A 200 -10.09 -16.72 -12.58
N PHE A 201 -8.95 -17.00 -13.17
CA PHE A 201 -8.90 -17.39 -14.57
C PHE A 201 -9.51 -18.80 -14.64
N SER A 202 -10.79 -18.86 -15.05
CA SER A 202 -11.44 -20.10 -15.48
C SER A 202 -11.01 -20.40 -16.91
#